data_4cda62dc611fdf8d0e5c45c3c56e0488
#
_entry.id   4cda62dc611fdf8d0e5c45c3c56e0488
#
_cell.length_a   1.000
_cell.length_b   1.000
_cell.length_c   1.000
_cell.angle_alpha   90.00
_cell.angle_beta   90.00
_cell.angle_gamma   90.00
#
_symmetry.space_group_name_H-M   'P 1'
#
loop_
_entity.id
_entity.type
_entity.pdbx_description
1 polymer ?
#
loop_
_entity_poly.entity_id
_entity_poly.type
_entity_poly.pdbx_seq_one_letter_code
_entity_poly.pdbx_strand_id
1 'polypeptide(L)'
;MDAVITYVDGSDPLWQEDYCKKVNVPVMNKRYRDWGTLKYLLRGIEVFLPFVNNVYLLVSRDSQVPQWVDRSNLKIVTHDMIMPVESLPTFNSSMIEMFIHKIPGLSERFLYFNDDMFPIRPCDEETFFPGGKPRIGFTPSLFSFIDFKKLCRHSDALAKKALGRCTRSPFFVRPQHTCSPMLKSVCEEVYVKVEDDIMASLTPLRGLSNYNQYLFLDYMYYTRMAVPKRLPAKYFSLGFTEPEQIVAKIEKPGNKRLICINDAHIDEEKFLRAKEVLTAAFERLLPGKSRFEK
;
A
#
# COMPACT_ATOMS: atom_id res chain seq x y z
N MET A 1 -2.06 -11.12 14.13
CA MET A 1 -1.52 -10.36 12.98
C MET A 1 -2.53 -9.30 12.58
N ASP A 2 -2.07 -8.14 12.15
CA ASP A 2 -2.95 -7.02 11.78
C ASP A 2 -2.82 -6.67 10.29
N ALA A 3 -3.79 -5.92 9.77
CA ALA A 3 -3.71 -5.30 8.44
C ALA A 3 -3.77 -3.79 8.59
N VAL A 4 -2.98 -3.09 7.77
CA VAL A 4 -2.98 -1.62 7.65
C VAL A 4 -3.33 -1.27 6.21
N ILE A 5 -4.32 -0.41 6.03
CA ILE A 5 -4.76 0.07 4.72
C ILE A 5 -4.57 1.58 4.69
N THR A 6 -3.80 2.08 3.72
CA THR A 6 -3.79 3.52 3.41
C THR A 6 -4.91 3.83 2.43
N TYR A 7 -5.69 4.88 2.75
CA TYR A 7 -6.85 5.25 1.94
C TYR A 7 -6.95 6.77 1.78
N VAL A 8 -7.42 7.21 0.62
CA VAL A 8 -7.73 8.59 0.32
C VAL A 8 -9.00 8.69 -0.53
N ASP A 9 -9.90 9.59 -0.14
CA ASP A 9 -10.99 10.07 -0.97
C ASP A 9 -10.67 11.49 -1.45
N GLY A 10 -10.24 11.61 -2.70
CA GLY A 10 -9.93 12.91 -3.31
C GLY A 10 -11.16 13.78 -3.58
N SER A 11 -12.37 13.29 -3.34
CA SER A 11 -13.61 14.08 -3.44
C SER A 11 -13.98 14.78 -2.12
N ASP A 12 -13.33 14.46 -1.01
CA ASP A 12 -13.55 15.14 0.28
C ASP A 12 -13.20 16.63 0.18
N PRO A 13 -14.19 17.55 0.41
CA PRO A 13 -13.96 18.98 0.28
C PRO A 13 -12.87 19.53 1.20
N LEU A 14 -12.77 19.02 2.44
CA LEU A 14 -11.75 19.45 3.39
C LEU A 14 -10.36 19.02 2.97
N TRP A 15 -10.24 17.82 2.42
CA TRP A 15 -8.99 17.33 1.86
C TRP A 15 -8.57 18.15 0.63
N GLN A 16 -9.52 18.48 -0.25
CA GLN A 16 -9.25 19.32 -1.43
C GLN A 16 -8.81 20.73 -1.02
N GLU A 17 -9.43 21.31 0.00
CA GLU A 17 -9.04 22.62 0.53
C GLU A 17 -7.59 22.61 1.03
N ASP A 18 -7.21 21.60 1.81
CA ASP A 18 -5.84 21.42 2.28
C ASP A 18 -4.85 21.22 1.14
N TYR A 19 -5.24 20.42 0.14
CA TYR A 19 -4.41 20.19 -1.05
C TYR A 19 -4.14 21.51 -1.78
N CYS A 20 -5.19 22.27 -2.11
CA CYS A 20 -5.07 23.55 -2.81
C CYS A 20 -4.23 24.57 -2.02
N LYS A 21 -4.43 24.66 -0.72
CA LYS A 21 -3.65 25.55 0.16
C LYS A 21 -2.16 25.18 0.20
N LYS A 22 -1.85 23.87 0.33
CA LYS A 22 -0.47 23.39 0.52
C LYS A 22 0.34 23.37 -0.77
N VAL A 23 -0.31 23.04 -1.88
CA VAL A 23 0.37 22.75 -3.16
C VAL A 23 0.26 23.89 -4.15
N ASN A 24 -0.72 24.78 -3.94
CA ASN A 24 -1.02 25.94 -4.80
C ASN A 24 -1.24 25.57 -6.28
N VAL A 25 -1.85 24.39 -6.52
CA VAL A 25 -2.24 23.93 -7.85
C VAL A 25 -3.61 23.24 -7.76
N PRO A 26 -4.38 23.18 -8.85
CA PRO A 26 -5.64 22.44 -8.88
C PRO A 26 -5.44 20.96 -8.50
N VAL A 27 -6.42 20.38 -7.82
CA VAL A 27 -6.38 18.96 -7.46
C VAL A 27 -6.25 18.10 -8.71
N MET A 28 -5.28 17.20 -8.72
CA MET A 28 -5.12 16.21 -9.78
C MET A 28 -6.12 15.06 -9.55
N ASN A 29 -7.38 15.27 -9.90
CA ASN A 29 -8.48 14.32 -9.66
C ASN A 29 -8.16 12.88 -10.08
N LYS A 30 -7.40 12.69 -11.16
CA LYS A 30 -7.04 11.37 -11.69
C LYS A 30 -6.21 10.52 -10.73
N ARG A 31 -5.48 11.13 -9.80
CA ARG A 31 -4.56 10.41 -8.89
C ARG A 31 -5.23 10.00 -7.59
N TYR A 32 -6.24 10.74 -7.16
CA TYR A 32 -6.86 10.59 -5.84
C TYR A 32 -8.34 10.21 -5.94
N ARG A 33 -8.77 9.69 -7.12
CA ARG A 33 -10.15 9.24 -7.34
C ARG A 33 -10.48 8.08 -6.43
N ASP A 34 -11.62 8.16 -5.75
CA ASP A 34 -12.16 7.02 -5.04
C ASP A 34 -12.85 6.06 -6.01
N TRP A 35 -12.35 4.84 -6.04
CA TRP A 35 -12.93 3.75 -6.82
C TRP A 35 -14.19 3.15 -6.20
N GLY A 36 -14.48 3.47 -4.93
CA GLY A 36 -15.54 2.82 -4.16
C GLY A 36 -15.25 1.34 -3.86
N THR A 37 -13.99 0.93 -3.99
CA THR A 37 -13.57 -0.48 -3.86
C THR A 37 -13.06 -0.83 -2.47
N LEU A 38 -12.88 0.14 -1.57
CA LEU A 38 -12.42 -0.10 -0.20
C LEU A 38 -13.28 -1.17 0.52
N LYS A 39 -14.61 -1.17 0.32
CA LYS A 39 -15.49 -2.17 0.93
C LYS A 39 -15.13 -3.59 0.50
N TYR A 40 -14.71 -3.80 -0.75
CA TYR A 40 -14.34 -5.13 -1.24
C TYR A 40 -12.96 -5.57 -0.74
N LEU A 41 -12.05 -4.62 -0.51
CA LEU A 41 -10.80 -4.91 0.19
C LEU A 41 -11.09 -5.38 1.61
N LEU A 42 -11.96 -4.69 2.35
CA LEU A 42 -12.36 -5.05 3.71
C LEU A 42 -13.10 -6.40 3.76
N ARG A 43 -14.06 -6.63 2.85
CA ARG A 43 -14.72 -7.94 2.70
C ARG A 43 -13.74 -9.05 2.37
N GLY A 44 -12.79 -8.78 1.46
CA GLY A 44 -11.75 -9.73 1.08
C GLY A 44 -10.81 -10.07 2.23
N ILE A 45 -10.45 -9.10 3.07
CA ILE A 45 -9.66 -9.35 4.29
C ILE A 45 -10.46 -10.25 5.25
N GLU A 46 -11.72 -9.94 5.52
CA GLU A 46 -12.53 -10.74 6.43
C GLU A 46 -12.73 -12.18 5.95
N VAL A 47 -13.08 -12.35 4.67
CA VAL A 47 -13.43 -13.67 4.12
C VAL A 47 -12.21 -14.52 3.80
N PHE A 48 -11.15 -13.90 3.25
CA PHE A 48 -10.00 -14.63 2.72
C PHE A 48 -8.75 -14.61 3.60
N LEU A 49 -8.69 -13.74 4.62
CA LEU A 49 -7.59 -13.61 5.57
C LEU A 49 -8.08 -13.72 7.01
N PRO A 50 -8.73 -14.83 7.42
CA PRO A 50 -9.40 -14.96 8.73
C PRO A 50 -8.44 -14.89 9.92
N PHE A 51 -7.13 -14.96 9.70
CA PHE A 51 -6.08 -14.81 10.73
C PHE A 51 -5.76 -13.33 11.03
N VAL A 52 -6.33 -12.37 10.29
CA VAL A 52 -6.19 -10.94 10.58
C VAL A 52 -7.09 -10.54 11.74
N ASN A 53 -6.48 -10.07 12.82
CA ASN A 53 -7.20 -9.70 14.05
C ASN A 53 -7.77 -8.28 13.97
N ASN A 54 -6.90 -7.29 13.76
CA ASN A 54 -7.28 -5.89 13.65
C ASN A 54 -7.01 -5.39 12.24
N VAL A 55 -7.90 -4.52 11.77
CA VAL A 55 -7.70 -3.76 10.53
C VAL A 55 -7.62 -2.29 10.89
N TYR A 56 -6.55 -1.64 10.47
CA TYR A 56 -6.32 -0.21 10.64
C TYR A 56 -6.55 0.49 9.31
N LEU A 57 -7.41 1.51 9.29
CA LEU A 57 -7.61 2.40 8.15
C LEU A 57 -6.85 3.70 8.43
N LEU A 58 -5.79 3.92 7.67
CA LEU A 58 -4.91 5.08 7.80
C LEU A 58 -5.34 6.15 6.78
N VAL A 59 -5.79 7.29 7.30
CA VAL A 59 -6.39 8.39 6.55
C VAL A 59 -5.77 9.74 6.96
N SER A 60 -5.91 10.76 6.11
CA SER A 60 -5.38 12.09 6.43
C SER A 60 -6.12 12.75 7.60
N ARG A 61 -7.42 12.52 7.72
CA ARG A 61 -8.32 13.08 8.73
C ARG A 61 -9.59 12.26 8.86
N ASP A 62 -10.39 12.54 9.86
CA ASP A 62 -11.60 11.78 10.18
C ASP A 62 -12.68 11.85 9.08
N SER A 63 -12.80 12.99 8.36
CA SER A 63 -13.75 13.14 7.25
C SER A 63 -13.48 12.21 6.06
N GLN A 64 -12.27 11.68 5.93
CA GLN A 64 -11.91 10.70 4.90
C GLN A 64 -12.51 9.31 5.14
N VAL A 65 -13.01 9.04 6.35
CA VAL A 65 -13.63 7.74 6.66
C VAL A 65 -15.02 7.67 6.04
N PRO A 66 -15.29 6.74 5.11
CA PRO A 66 -16.59 6.63 4.47
C PRO A 66 -17.72 6.41 5.48
N GLN A 67 -18.89 7.03 5.24
CA GLN A 67 -20.03 6.99 6.17
C GLN A 67 -20.58 5.58 6.42
N TRP A 68 -20.39 4.67 5.46
CA TRP A 68 -20.82 3.27 5.57
C TRP A 68 -19.92 2.41 6.46
N VAL A 69 -18.77 2.92 6.89
CA VAL A 69 -17.84 2.18 7.77
C VAL A 69 -18.41 2.05 9.17
N ASP A 70 -18.38 0.83 9.69
CA ASP A 70 -18.58 0.55 11.12
C ASP A 70 -17.26 0.74 11.88
N ARG A 71 -17.20 1.83 12.62
CA ARG A 71 -16.00 2.22 13.39
C ARG A 71 -15.76 1.36 14.64
N SER A 72 -16.72 0.54 15.05
CA SER A 72 -16.53 -0.37 16.20
C SER A 72 -15.59 -1.53 15.85
N ASN A 73 -15.53 -1.90 14.59
CA ASN A 73 -14.74 -3.04 14.09
C ASN A 73 -13.50 -2.63 13.29
N LEU A 74 -13.40 -1.36 12.85
CA LEU A 74 -12.28 -0.82 12.08
C LEU A 74 -11.54 0.25 12.89
N LYS A 75 -10.25 0.06 13.11
CA LYS A 75 -9.42 1.04 13.82
C LYS A 75 -9.01 2.18 12.90
N ILE A 76 -9.49 3.37 13.20
CA ILE A 76 -9.14 4.57 12.43
C ILE A 76 -7.86 5.17 12.99
N VAL A 77 -6.91 5.47 12.09
CA VAL A 77 -5.66 6.15 12.40
C VAL A 77 -5.52 7.34 11.46
N THR A 78 -5.34 8.53 12.03
CA THR A 78 -5.10 9.73 11.25
C THR A 78 -3.59 10.02 11.14
N HIS A 79 -3.19 10.75 10.09
CA HIS A 79 -1.76 10.99 9.85
C HIS A 79 -1.06 11.68 11.03
N ASP A 80 -1.74 12.60 11.73
CA ASP A 80 -1.21 13.31 12.91
C ASP A 80 -0.94 12.41 14.12
N MET A 81 -1.52 11.20 14.16
CA MET A 81 -1.23 10.21 15.20
C MET A 81 0.14 9.54 15.04
N ILE A 82 0.71 9.55 13.84
CA ILE A 82 1.92 8.78 13.52
C ILE A 82 3.03 9.63 12.87
N MET A 83 2.71 10.80 12.33
CA MET A 83 3.64 11.64 11.57
C MET A 83 3.95 12.94 12.32
N PRO A 84 5.13 13.54 12.08
CA PRO A 84 5.47 14.87 12.60
C PRO A 84 4.48 15.93 12.06
N VAL A 85 3.99 16.80 12.95
CA VAL A 85 2.98 17.82 12.63
C VAL A 85 3.46 18.77 11.54
N GLU A 86 4.75 19.12 11.54
CA GLU A 86 5.38 20.00 10.55
C GLU A 86 5.37 19.42 9.12
N SER A 87 5.21 18.08 8.98
CA SER A 87 5.11 17.41 7.68
C SER A 87 3.68 17.35 7.14
N LEU A 88 2.69 17.82 7.91
CA LEU A 88 1.28 17.75 7.55
C LEU A 88 0.76 19.10 7.00
N PRO A 89 -0.32 19.11 6.19
CA PRO A 89 -0.87 17.94 5.53
C PRO A 89 0.05 17.37 4.45
N THR A 90 -0.03 16.05 4.24
CA THR A 90 0.69 15.36 3.17
C THR A 90 -0.28 14.63 2.23
N PHE A 91 0.05 14.63 0.94
CA PHE A 91 -0.65 13.94 -0.15
C PHE A 91 0.26 12.90 -0.81
N ASN A 92 1.26 12.45 -0.05
CA ASN A 92 2.34 11.61 -0.50
C ASN A 92 2.35 10.29 0.27
N SER A 93 1.80 9.23 -0.34
CA SER A 93 1.75 7.91 0.28
C SER A 93 3.14 7.38 0.67
N SER A 94 4.19 7.73 -0.09
CA SER A 94 5.55 7.31 0.24
C SER A 94 6.04 7.86 1.58
N MET A 95 5.63 9.10 1.93
CA MET A 95 5.90 9.65 3.26
C MET A 95 5.14 8.90 4.35
N ILE A 96 3.84 8.68 4.14
CA ILE A 96 2.97 7.99 5.10
C ILE A 96 3.53 6.61 5.42
N GLU A 97 4.01 5.89 4.39
CA GLU A 97 4.59 4.55 4.50
C GLU A 97 5.79 4.49 5.46
N MET A 98 6.55 5.58 5.59
CA MET A 98 7.70 5.63 6.51
C MET A 98 7.31 5.59 7.99
N PHE A 99 6.07 5.94 8.33
CA PHE A 99 5.60 6.06 9.71
C PHE A 99 4.60 4.99 10.15
N ILE A 100 4.24 4.05 9.30
CA ILE A 100 3.22 3.01 9.60
C ILE A 100 3.57 2.23 10.88
N HIS A 101 4.85 1.97 11.13
CA HIS A 101 5.32 1.27 12.34
C HIS A 101 4.97 2.00 13.63
N LYS A 102 4.70 3.32 13.59
CA LYS A 102 4.29 4.14 14.74
C LYS A 102 2.81 4.02 15.09
N ILE A 103 2.01 3.24 14.35
CA ILE A 103 0.59 3.03 14.66
C ILE A 103 0.45 2.42 16.08
N PRO A 104 -0.31 3.08 16.98
CA PRO A 104 -0.50 2.58 18.34
C PRO A 104 -1.18 1.20 18.35
N GLY A 105 -0.60 0.25 19.08
CA GLY A 105 -1.15 -1.09 19.22
C GLY A 105 -1.01 -2.00 18.01
N LEU A 106 -0.26 -1.59 16.97
CA LEU A 106 0.04 -2.43 15.81
C LEU A 106 0.84 -3.67 16.23
N SER A 107 0.39 -4.85 15.77
CA SER A 107 1.08 -6.12 16.03
C SER A 107 2.45 -6.19 15.37
N GLU A 108 3.37 -7.02 15.93
CA GLU A 108 4.70 -7.26 15.37
C GLU A 108 4.64 -7.70 13.91
N ARG A 109 3.77 -8.64 13.57
CA ARG A 109 3.52 -9.06 12.19
C ARG A 109 2.27 -8.37 11.67
N PHE A 110 2.42 -7.66 10.55
CA PHE A 110 1.29 -7.01 9.89
C PHE A 110 1.39 -7.07 8.36
N LEU A 111 0.25 -6.94 7.71
CA LEU A 111 0.12 -6.81 6.26
C LEU A 111 -0.20 -5.36 5.92
N TYR A 112 0.62 -4.74 5.08
CA TYR A 112 0.34 -3.41 4.56
C TYR A 112 -0.32 -3.50 3.17
N PHE A 113 -1.43 -2.78 3.00
CA PHE A 113 -2.19 -2.67 1.76
C PHE A 113 -2.30 -1.22 1.30
N ASN A 114 -2.18 -1.00 0.00
CA ASN A 114 -2.82 0.14 -0.64
C ASN A 114 -4.27 -0.23 -0.96
N ASP A 115 -5.12 0.75 -1.22
CA ASP A 115 -6.55 0.59 -1.55
C ASP A 115 -6.82 -0.07 -2.92
N ASP A 116 -5.76 -0.29 -3.71
CA ASP A 116 -5.79 -1.00 -5.00
C ASP A 116 -5.40 -2.51 -4.92
N MET A 117 -5.23 -3.04 -3.70
CA MET A 117 -4.75 -4.42 -3.46
C MET A 117 -5.84 -5.28 -2.82
N PHE A 118 -6.23 -6.38 -3.47
CA PHE A 118 -7.38 -7.18 -3.05
C PHE A 118 -7.02 -8.66 -2.86
N PRO A 119 -7.36 -9.24 -1.68
CA PRO A 119 -7.49 -10.69 -1.54
C PRO A 119 -8.69 -11.17 -2.38
N ILE A 120 -8.50 -12.23 -3.17
CA ILE A 120 -9.54 -12.81 -4.04
C ILE A 120 -9.75 -14.31 -3.83
N ARG A 121 -8.94 -14.93 -2.98
CA ARG A 121 -9.03 -16.34 -2.58
C ARG A 121 -8.46 -16.53 -1.18
N PRO A 122 -8.88 -17.57 -0.45
CA PRO A 122 -8.39 -17.87 0.89
C PRO A 122 -6.87 -18.00 0.93
N CYS A 123 -6.27 -17.35 1.91
CA CYS A 123 -4.88 -17.51 2.31
C CYS A 123 -4.82 -17.94 3.77
N ASP A 124 -3.74 -18.60 4.13
CA ASP A 124 -3.32 -18.84 5.50
C ASP A 124 -2.19 -17.90 5.91
N GLU A 125 -1.87 -17.86 7.18
CA GLU A 125 -0.79 -17.04 7.72
C GLU A 125 0.57 -17.43 7.08
N GLU A 126 0.80 -18.72 6.84
CA GLU A 126 2.01 -19.25 6.22
C GLU A 126 2.19 -18.77 4.76
N THR A 127 1.11 -18.34 4.11
CA THR A 127 1.21 -17.70 2.78
C THR A 127 2.06 -16.43 2.85
N PHE A 128 1.98 -15.67 3.95
CA PHE A 128 2.64 -14.38 4.13
C PHE A 128 3.88 -14.46 5.04
N PHE A 129 3.87 -15.35 6.03
CA PHE A 129 4.92 -15.49 7.04
C PHE A 129 5.36 -16.95 7.25
N PRO A 130 5.87 -17.61 6.20
CA PRO A 130 6.35 -18.99 6.32
C PRO A 130 7.44 -19.10 7.38
N GLY A 131 7.20 -19.95 8.39
CA GLY A 131 8.11 -20.09 9.52
C GLY A 131 8.30 -18.79 10.30
N GLY A 132 7.30 -17.90 10.31
CA GLY A 132 7.31 -16.62 11.02
C GLY A 132 8.06 -15.49 10.31
N LYS A 133 8.67 -15.71 9.14
CA LYS A 133 9.41 -14.68 8.36
C LYS A 133 8.56 -14.12 7.23
N PRO A 134 8.60 -12.80 6.97
CA PRO A 134 7.89 -12.20 5.84
C PRO A 134 8.28 -12.83 4.50
N ARG A 135 7.29 -13.24 3.71
CA ARG A 135 7.50 -13.74 2.35
C ARG A 135 7.38 -12.60 1.36
N ILE A 136 8.50 -12.25 0.73
CA ILE A 136 8.58 -11.11 -0.17
C ILE A 136 9.22 -11.57 -1.49
N GLY A 137 8.54 -11.34 -2.60
CA GLY A 137 9.12 -11.56 -3.92
C GLY A 137 10.05 -10.43 -4.29
N PHE A 138 11.28 -10.76 -4.69
CA PHE A 138 12.25 -9.78 -5.17
C PHE A 138 12.61 -10.04 -6.63
N THR A 139 12.87 -8.97 -7.37
CA THR A 139 13.39 -9.00 -8.73
C THR A 139 14.70 -8.25 -8.77
N PRO A 140 15.84 -8.91 -9.06
CA PRO A 140 17.11 -8.24 -9.29
C PRO A 140 17.00 -7.25 -10.45
N SER A 141 17.59 -6.08 -10.31
CA SER A 141 17.54 -5.01 -11.31
C SER A 141 18.88 -4.31 -11.44
N LEU A 142 19.24 -4.00 -12.68
CA LEU A 142 20.37 -3.14 -13.04
C LEU A 142 19.81 -1.89 -13.70
N PHE A 143 20.30 -0.74 -13.33
CA PHE A 143 19.92 0.56 -13.85
C PHE A 143 18.41 0.89 -13.70
N SER A 144 18.12 2.15 -13.60
CA SER A 144 16.76 2.67 -13.35
C SER A 144 16.43 3.80 -14.31
N PHE A 145 15.85 3.46 -15.46
CA PHE A 145 15.50 4.46 -16.48
C PHE A 145 14.11 5.07 -16.30
N ILE A 146 13.19 4.33 -15.64
CA ILE A 146 11.83 4.80 -15.37
C ILE A 146 11.69 5.21 -13.90
N ASP A 147 10.81 6.17 -13.63
CA ASP A 147 10.68 6.80 -12.30
C ASP A 147 10.36 5.80 -11.18
N PHE A 148 9.49 4.82 -11.44
CA PHE A 148 9.22 3.77 -10.47
C PHE A 148 10.48 2.98 -10.08
N LYS A 149 11.35 2.64 -11.05
CA LYS A 149 12.62 1.96 -10.76
C LYS A 149 13.63 2.87 -10.05
N LYS A 150 13.58 4.19 -10.32
CA LYS A 150 14.40 5.16 -9.58
C LYS A 150 14.01 5.19 -8.11
N LEU A 151 12.70 5.22 -7.80
CA LEU A 151 12.21 5.13 -6.42
C LEU A 151 12.63 3.83 -5.73
N CYS A 152 12.50 2.68 -6.41
CA CYS A 152 12.97 1.41 -5.86
C CYS A 152 14.47 1.44 -5.56
N ARG A 153 15.28 1.93 -6.51
CA ARG A 153 16.74 2.04 -6.33
C ARG A 153 17.11 3.01 -5.20
N HIS A 154 16.34 4.08 -5.04
CA HIS A 154 16.57 5.05 -3.98
C HIS A 154 16.34 4.44 -2.60
N SER A 155 15.24 3.73 -2.42
CA SER A 155 14.92 2.98 -1.20
C SER A 155 15.92 1.86 -0.91
N ASP A 156 16.35 1.10 -1.94
CA ASP A 156 17.39 0.07 -1.83
C ASP A 156 18.74 0.66 -1.38
N ALA A 157 19.11 1.82 -1.91
CA ALA A 157 20.35 2.50 -1.51
C ALA A 157 20.32 2.91 -0.03
N LEU A 158 19.15 3.39 0.47
CA LEU A 158 18.99 3.73 1.87
C LEU A 158 19.02 2.48 2.78
N ALA A 159 18.42 1.36 2.34
CA ALA A 159 18.51 0.09 3.05
C ALA A 159 19.98 -0.38 3.18
N LYS A 160 20.78 -0.22 2.12
CA LYS A 160 22.22 -0.49 2.15
C LYS A 160 22.96 0.46 3.09
N LYS A 161 22.62 1.75 3.10
CA LYS A 161 23.18 2.74 4.02
C LYS A 161 22.92 2.35 5.47
N ALA A 162 21.68 1.96 5.80
CA ALA A 162 21.32 1.49 7.14
C ALA A 162 22.11 0.26 7.61
N LEU A 163 22.72 -0.47 6.66
CA LEU A 163 23.59 -1.65 6.91
C LEU A 163 25.09 -1.34 6.80
N GLY A 164 25.48 -0.07 6.61
CA GLY A 164 26.90 0.28 6.39
C GLY A 164 27.47 -0.24 5.07
N ARG A 165 26.62 -0.56 4.07
CA ARG A 165 27.03 -1.10 2.78
C ARG A 165 27.21 -0.01 1.73
N CYS A 166 27.92 -0.34 0.64
CA CYS A 166 28.09 0.56 -0.50
C CYS A 166 26.74 0.89 -1.17
N THR A 167 26.41 2.18 -1.27
CA THR A 167 25.18 2.69 -1.87
C THR A 167 25.30 3.01 -3.36
N ARG A 168 26.53 3.02 -3.92
CA ARG A 168 26.82 3.42 -5.32
C ARG A 168 26.62 2.28 -6.32
N SER A 169 26.23 1.08 -5.87
CA SER A 169 26.01 -0.05 -6.77
C SER A 169 24.88 0.25 -7.78
N PRO A 170 25.07 -0.05 -9.07
CA PRO A 170 23.99 0.01 -10.04
C PRO A 170 22.97 -1.11 -9.83
N PHE A 171 23.37 -2.17 -9.10
CA PHE A 171 22.51 -3.29 -8.75
C PHE A 171 21.63 -2.96 -7.55
N PHE A 172 20.33 -3.26 -7.66
CA PHE A 172 19.34 -3.13 -6.61
C PHE A 172 18.31 -4.26 -6.69
N VAL A 173 17.57 -4.49 -5.62
CA VAL A 173 16.43 -5.39 -5.62
C VAL A 173 15.14 -4.58 -5.70
N ARG A 174 14.12 -5.18 -6.30
CA ARG A 174 12.80 -4.57 -6.43
C ARG A 174 11.77 -5.52 -5.84
N PRO A 175 11.12 -5.15 -4.73
CA PRO A 175 10.03 -5.93 -4.15
C PRO A 175 8.86 -6.09 -5.12
N GLN A 176 8.12 -7.18 -4.96
CA GLN A 176 6.88 -7.40 -5.68
C GLN A 176 5.84 -6.36 -5.25
N HIS A 177 5.20 -5.72 -6.22
CA HIS A 177 4.12 -4.77 -5.94
C HIS A 177 2.81 -5.53 -5.65
N THR A 178 2.51 -5.67 -4.38
CA THR A 178 1.33 -6.31 -3.80
C THR A 178 1.28 -5.98 -2.31
N CYS A 179 0.32 -6.49 -1.54
CA CYS A 179 0.37 -6.32 -0.09
C CYS A 179 1.72 -6.77 0.48
N SER A 180 2.21 -6.02 1.44
CA SER A 180 3.57 -6.20 1.99
C SER A 180 3.51 -6.78 3.40
N PRO A 181 3.96 -8.03 3.59
CA PRO A 181 4.19 -8.58 4.92
C PRO A 181 5.38 -7.86 5.58
N MET A 182 5.19 -7.33 6.77
CA MET A 182 6.18 -6.53 7.49
C MET A 182 6.33 -6.95 8.95
N LEU A 183 7.49 -6.65 9.53
CA LEU A 183 7.79 -6.76 10.96
C LEU A 183 7.93 -5.35 11.53
N LYS A 184 7.12 -5.02 12.55
CA LYS A 184 7.11 -3.70 13.18
C LYS A 184 8.49 -3.34 13.75
N SER A 185 9.10 -4.27 14.49
CA SER A 185 10.42 -4.07 15.09
C SER A 185 11.52 -3.77 14.06
N VAL A 186 11.44 -4.40 12.87
CA VAL A 186 12.39 -4.12 11.79
C VAL A 186 12.16 -2.75 11.18
N CYS A 187 10.90 -2.33 11.00
CA CYS A 187 10.59 -0.99 10.53
C CYS A 187 11.09 0.08 11.51
N GLU A 188 10.91 -0.13 12.81
CA GLU A 188 11.44 0.73 13.88
C GLU A 188 12.96 0.79 13.85
N GLU A 189 13.63 -0.36 13.78
CA GLU A 189 15.10 -0.45 13.70
C GLU A 189 15.65 0.33 12.51
N VAL A 190 15.07 0.13 11.32
CA VAL A 190 15.50 0.81 10.10
C VAL A 190 15.25 2.30 10.21
N TYR A 191 14.05 2.70 10.68
CA TYR A 191 13.71 4.10 10.86
C TYR A 191 14.74 4.82 11.72
N VAL A 192 15.07 4.30 12.89
CA VAL A 192 16.06 4.89 13.81
C VAL A 192 17.45 5.03 13.16
N LYS A 193 17.86 4.07 12.33
CA LYS A 193 19.18 4.10 11.67
C LYS A 193 19.32 5.15 10.58
N VAL A 194 18.22 5.58 9.96
CA VAL A 194 18.22 6.49 8.81
C VAL A 194 17.15 7.59 8.92
N GLU A 195 16.77 7.93 10.15
CA GLU A 195 15.73 8.93 10.44
C GLU A 195 16.03 10.28 9.76
N ASP A 196 17.27 10.78 9.86
CA ASP A 196 17.68 12.04 9.24
C ASP A 196 17.45 12.03 7.72
N ASP A 197 17.76 10.92 7.05
CA ASP A 197 17.54 10.77 5.60
C ASP A 197 16.04 10.76 5.26
N ILE A 198 15.25 10.03 6.05
CA ILE A 198 13.79 9.98 5.89
C ILE A 198 13.22 11.37 6.07
N MET A 199 13.54 12.04 7.17
CA MET A 199 13.04 13.37 7.48
C MET A 199 13.43 14.40 6.42
N ALA A 200 14.66 14.37 5.93
CA ALA A 200 15.13 15.24 4.84
C ALA A 200 14.42 14.99 3.50
N SER A 201 13.84 13.80 3.30
CA SER A 201 13.14 13.44 2.06
C SER A 201 11.66 13.82 2.06
N LEU A 202 11.10 14.28 3.18
CA LEU A 202 9.67 14.54 3.32
C LEU A 202 9.21 15.71 2.44
N THR A 203 8.23 15.45 1.58
CA THR A 203 7.62 16.45 0.68
C THR A 203 6.11 16.26 0.62
N PRO A 204 5.31 17.34 0.48
CA PRO A 204 3.85 17.23 0.42
C PRO A 204 3.34 16.36 -0.73
N LEU A 205 4.04 16.37 -1.86
CA LEU A 205 3.74 15.57 -3.05
C LEU A 205 4.86 14.55 -3.30
N ARG A 206 4.49 13.43 -3.93
CA ARG A 206 5.44 12.38 -4.29
C ARG A 206 6.46 12.89 -5.31
N GLY A 207 7.73 12.72 -4.97
CA GLY A 207 8.88 13.04 -5.80
C GLY A 207 9.88 11.88 -5.86
N LEU A 208 10.87 11.98 -6.74
CA LEU A 208 11.92 10.96 -6.90
C LEU A 208 12.91 10.92 -5.72
N SER A 209 12.92 11.96 -4.88
CA SER A 209 13.74 12.02 -3.67
C SER A 209 13.12 11.31 -2.46
N ASN A 210 11.85 10.89 -2.55
CA ASN A 210 11.20 10.21 -1.45
C ASN A 210 11.66 8.74 -1.36
N TYR A 211 11.64 8.22 -0.15
CA TYR A 211 11.69 6.79 0.13
C TYR A 211 10.27 6.24 0.25
N ASN A 212 10.12 4.95 0.13
CA ASN A 212 8.84 4.26 0.29
C ASN A 212 9.03 2.97 1.09
N GLN A 213 7.96 2.24 1.37
CA GLN A 213 7.96 0.99 2.14
C GLN A 213 9.01 -0.04 1.69
N TYR A 214 9.50 0.07 0.45
CA TYR A 214 10.53 -0.85 -0.05
C TYR A 214 11.85 -0.74 0.71
N LEU A 215 12.13 0.39 1.35
CA LEU A 215 13.23 0.54 2.30
C LEU A 215 13.24 -0.59 3.34
N PHE A 216 12.10 -0.86 3.97
CA PHE A 216 11.97 -1.89 4.99
C PHE A 216 12.08 -3.30 4.41
N LEU A 217 11.47 -3.52 3.24
CA LEU A 217 11.49 -4.81 2.55
C LEU A 217 12.90 -5.16 2.06
N ASP A 218 13.62 -4.19 1.49
CA ASP A 218 14.99 -4.35 1.02
C ASP A 218 15.96 -4.60 2.18
N TYR A 219 15.76 -3.92 3.32
CA TYR A 219 16.52 -4.20 4.53
C TYR A 219 16.33 -5.64 5.00
N MET A 220 15.08 -6.14 5.05
CA MET A 220 14.78 -7.53 5.40
C MET A 220 15.39 -8.53 4.40
N TYR A 221 15.48 -8.17 3.12
CA TYR A 221 16.20 -8.97 2.11
C TYR A 221 17.68 -9.09 2.44
N TYR A 222 18.35 -7.97 2.67
CA TYR A 222 19.80 -7.93 2.91
C TYR A 222 20.20 -8.55 4.24
N THR A 223 19.34 -8.55 5.24
CA THR A 223 19.54 -9.17 6.55
C THR A 223 19.09 -10.63 6.62
N ARG A 224 18.52 -11.17 5.54
CA ARG A 224 17.95 -12.54 5.47
C ARG A 224 16.79 -12.75 6.47
N MET A 225 16.12 -11.70 6.85
CA MET A 225 14.93 -11.77 7.71
C MET A 225 13.67 -12.08 6.89
N ALA A 226 13.70 -11.92 5.56
CA ALA A 226 12.61 -12.29 4.65
C ALA A 226 12.87 -13.63 3.95
N VAL A 227 11.78 -14.34 3.61
CA VAL A 227 11.81 -15.47 2.66
C VAL A 227 11.65 -14.91 1.24
N PRO A 228 12.70 -14.97 0.38
CA PRO A 228 12.68 -14.34 -0.95
C PRO A 228 11.87 -15.18 -1.96
N LYS A 229 10.57 -15.28 -1.76
CA LYS A 229 9.64 -16.02 -2.62
C LYS A 229 8.42 -15.18 -2.94
N ARG A 230 8.01 -15.13 -4.21
CA ARG A 230 6.86 -14.33 -4.64
C ARG A 230 5.57 -14.78 -3.98
N LEU A 231 4.76 -13.81 -3.55
CA LEU A 231 3.38 -14.06 -3.15
C LEU A 231 2.54 -14.49 -4.39
N PRO A 232 1.49 -15.29 -4.20
CA PRO A 232 0.60 -15.71 -5.27
C PRO A 232 -0.31 -14.56 -5.74
N ALA A 233 0.31 -13.46 -6.18
CA ALA A 233 -0.34 -12.22 -6.59
C ALA A 233 -0.22 -11.98 -8.09
N LYS A 234 -1.14 -11.19 -8.64
CA LYS A 234 -1.10 -10.67 -10.00
C LYS A 234 -1.28 -9.15 -9.97
N TYR A 235 -0.37 -8.45 -10.62
CA TYR A 235 -0.47 -7.01 -10.85
C TYR A 235 -1.11 -6.75 -12.22
N PHE A 236 -2.01 -5.78 -12.25
CA PHE A 236 -2.61 -5.22 -13.46
C PHE A 236 -2.41 -3.71 -13.50
N SER A 237 -2.21 -3.18 -14.70
CA SER A 237 -2.28 -1.74 -14.95
C SER A 237 -3.42 -1.50 -15.93
N LEU A 238 -4.41 -0.72 -15.54
CA LEU A 238 -5.55 -0.35 -16.38
C LEU A 238 -5.16 0.46 -17.62
N GLY A 239 -3.97 1.10 -17.58
CA GLY A 239 -3.41 1.74 -18.78
C GLY A 239 -3.08 0.76 -19.90
N PHE A 240 -2.86 -0.54 -19.59
CA PHE A 240 -2.45 -1.58 -20.53
C PHE A 240 -3.34 -2.83 -20.51
N THR A 241 -4.32 -2.90 -19.61
CA THR A 241 -5.18 -4.07 -19.43
C THR A 241 -6.64 -3.64 -19.48
N GLU A 242 -7.45 -4.33 -20.24
CA GLU A 242 -8.89 -4.06 -20.25
C GLU A 242 -9.56 -4.61 -18.98
N PRO A 243 -10.59 -3.91 -18.44
CA PRO A 243 -11.27 -4.34 -17.23
C PRO A 243 -11.81 -5.76 -17.26
N GLU A 244 -12.30 -6.22 -18.41
CA GLU A 244 -12.85 -7.57 -18.60
C GLU A 244 -11.80 -8.67 -18.43
N GLN A 245 -10.55 -8.39 -18.79
CA GLN A 245 -9.44 -9.32 -18.57
C GLN A 245 -9.11 -9.45 -17.07
N ILE A 246 -9.28 -8.37 -16.31
CA ILE A 246 -9.13 -8.38 -14.85
C ILE A 246 -10.28 -9.19 -14.24
N VAL A 247 -11.53 -8.94 -14.67
CA VAL A 247 -12.71 -9.70 -14.24
C VAL A 247 -12.53 -11.19 -14.50
N ALA A 248 -12.10 -11.59 -15.70
CA ALA A 248 -11.83 -12.99 -16.01
C ALA A 248 -10.79 -13.60 -15.03
N LYS A 249 -9.85 -12.78 -14.52
CA LYS A 249 -8.87 -13.24 -13.54
C LYS A 249 -9.42 -13.28 -12.11
N ILE A 250 -10.35 -12.41 -11.76
CA ILE A 250 -11.09 -12.48 -10.49
C ILE A 250 -11.95 -13.76 -10.44
N GLU A 251 -12.66 -14.06 -11.52
CA GLU A 251 -13.55 -15.23 -11.62
C GLU A 251 -12.77 -16.54 -11.72
N LYS A 252 -11.68 -16.56 -12.51
CA LYS A 252 -10.82 -17.75 -12.73
C LYS A 252 -9.37 -17.45 -12.37
N PRO A 253 -9.04 -17.28 -11.07
CA PRO A 253 -7.73 -16.80 -10.63
C PRO A 253 -6.60 -17.83 -10.81
N GLY A 254 -6.90 -19.12 -11.01
CA GLY A 254 -5.93 -20.19 -11.00
C GLY A 254 -5.22 -20.28 -9.64
N ASN A 255 -3.90 -20.19 -9.65
CA ASN A 255 -3.09 -20.18 -8.42
C ASN A 255 -2.92 -18.80 -7.76
N LYS A 256 -3.59 -17.76 -8.29
CA LYS A 256 -3.53 -16.41 -7.73
C LYS A 256 -4.54 -16.24 -6.59
N ARG A 257 -4.10 -15.61 -5.52
CA ARG A 257 -4.90 -15.35 -4.32
C ARG A 257 -5.07 -13.86 -4.04
N LEU A 258 -4.20 -13.05 -4.65
CA LEU A 258 -4.14 -11.60 -4.50
C LEU A 258 -4.09 -10.94 -5.88
N ILE A 259 -4.71 -9.78 -6.01
CA ILE A 259 -4.55 -8.89 -7.17
C ILE A 259 -4.25 -7.47 -6.71
N CYS A 260 -3.51 -6.74 -7.55
CA CYS A 260 -3.34 -5.30 -7.45
C CYS A 260 -3.80 -4.69 -8.78
N ILE A 261 -4.66 -3.66 -8.74
CA ILE A 261 -5.26 -3.02 -9.90
C ILE A 261 -4.87 -1.55 -9.90
N ASN A 262 -3.77 -1.24 -10.58
CA ASN A 262 -3.27 0.12 -10.67
C ASN A 262 -3.95 0.90 -11.80
N ASP A 263 -4.42 2.11 -11.52
CA ASP A 263 -5.19 2.98 -12.40
C ASP A 263 -4.36 4.05 -13.14
N ALA A 264 -3.05 3.93 -13.11
CA ALA A 264 -2.21 4.88 -13.81
C ALA A 264 -2.50 4.94 -15.32
N HIS A 265 -2.49 6.17 -15.87
CA HIS A 265 -2.59 6.43 -17.31
C HIS A 265 -3.93 6.08 -17.97
N ILE A 266 -5.06 6.23 -17.25
CA ILE A 266 -6.39 6.10 -17.83
C ILE A 266 -7.12 7.46 -17.87
N ASP A 267 -7.97 7.63 -18.87
CA ASP A 267 -8.89 8.75 -18.98
C ASP A 267 -10.15 8.55 -18.14
N GLU A 268 -11.06 9.53 -18.17
CA GLU A 268 -12.28 9.49 -17.36
C GLU A 268 -13.27 8.42 -17.84
N GLU A 269 -13.41 8.25 -19.15
CA GLU A 269 -14.32 7.26 -19.74
C GLU A 269 -13.89 5.83 -19.34
N LYS A 270 -12.62 5.52 -19.50
CA LYS A 270 -12.06 4.21 -19.08
C LYS A 270 -12.15 4.02 -17.58
N PHE A 271 -11.99 5.08 -16.78
CA PHE A 271 -12.17 5.02 -15.33
C PHE A 271 -13.60 4.63 -14.95
N LEU A 272 -14.60 5.32 -15.48
CA LEU A 272 -16.01 5.05 -15.16
C LEU A 272 -16.42 3.64 -15.56
N ARG A 273 -16.05 3.22 -16.80
CA ARG A 273 -16.29 1.86 -17.26
C ARG A 273 -15.59 0.81 -16.39
N ALA A 274 -14.32 1.01 -16.07
CA ALA A 274 -13.57 0.09 -15.23
C ALA A 274 -14.15 0.00 -13.82
N LYS A 275 -14.56 1.13 -13.25
CA LYS A 275 -15.21 1.20 -11.93
C LYS A 275 -16.47 0.36 -11.91
N GLU A 276 -17.36 0.50 -12.90
CA GLU A 276 -18.59 -0.26 -13.02
C GLU A 276 -18.33 -1.78 -13.16
N VAL A 277 -17.48 -2.15 -14.12
CA VAL A 277 -17.18 -3.56 -14.45
C VAL A 277 -16.49 -4.26 -13.29
N LEU A 278 -15.50 -3.62 -12.66
CA LEU A 278 -14.76 -4.21 -11.53
C LEU A 278 -15.62 -4.28 -10.27
N THR A 279 -16.41 -3.22 -9.99
CA THR A 279 -17.36 -3.24 -8.86
C THR A 279 -18.34 -4.39 -8.96
N ALA A 280 -18.93 -4.60 -10.15
CA ALA A 280 -19.85 -5.73 -10.39
C ALA A 280 -19.15 -7.10 -10.20
N ALA A 281 -17.90 -7.24 -10.60
CA ALA A 281 -17.13 -8.46 -10.40
C ALA A 281 -16.82 -8.73 -8.92
N PHE A 282 -16.42 -7.71 -8.20
CA PHE A 282 -16.18 -7.83 -6.75
C PHE A 282 -17.47 -8.10 -5.98
N GLU A 283 -18.61 -7.51 -6.37
CA GLU A 283 -19.90 -7.79 -5.74
C GLU A 283 -20.34 -9.25 -5.93
N ARG A 284 -20.07 -9.84 -7.11
CA ARG A 284 -20.30 -11.28 -7.33
C ARG A 284 -19.37 -12.16 -6.49
N LEU A 285 -18.11 -11.74 -6.29
CA LEU A 285 -17.13 -12.49 -5.50
C LEU A 285 -17.42 -12.39 -4.00
N LEU A 286 -17.86 -11.24 -3.53
CA LEU A 286 -18.02 -10.87 -2.13
C LEU A 286 -19.37 -10.16 -1.91
N PRO A 287 -20.51 -10.86 -2.07
CA PRO A 287 -21.84 -10.24 -2.03
C PRO A 287 -22.30 -9.83 -0.62
N GLY A 288 -21.74 -10.45 0.42
CA GLY A 288 -22.12 -10.17 1.79
C GLY A 288 -21.38 -8.97 2.37
N LYS A 289 -22.07 -8.14 3.19
CA LYS A 289 -21.40 -7.10 3.97
C LYS A 289 -20.40 -7.74 4.95
N SER A 290 -19.27 -7.07 5.15
CA SER A 290 -18.32 -7.41 6.20
C SER A 290 -18.70 -6.78 7.53
N ARG A 291 -18.10 -7.25 8.62
CA ARG A 291 -18.24 -6.62 9.97
C ARG A 291 -17.78 -5.15 9.99
N PHE A 292 -17.09 -4.68 8.96
CA PHE A 292 -16.62 -3.30 8.84
C PHE A 292 -17.64 -2.36 8.21
N GLU A 293 -18.81 -2.88 7.81
CA GLU A 293 -19.89 -2.14 7.14
C GLU A 293 -21.12 -2.05 8.04
N LYS A 294 -21.71 -0.82 8.13
CA LYS A 294 -22.99 -0.58 8.85
C LYS A 294 -24.15 -1.33 8.22
#